data_8742ba3a14756fb54c0171457c52c176
#
_entry.id   8742ba3a14756fb54c0171457c52c176
#
_cell.length_a   1.000
_cell.length_b   1.000
_cell.length_c   1.000
_cell.angle_alpha   90.00
_cell.angle_beta   90.00
_cell.angle_gamma   90.00
#
_symmetry.space_group_name_H-M   'P 1'
#
loop_
_entity.id
_entity.type
_entity.pdbx_description
1 polymer ?
#
loop_
_entity_poly.entity_id
_entity_poly.type
_entity_poly.pdbx_seq_one_letter_code
_entity_poly.pdbx_strand_id
1 'polypeptide(L)'
;MATVNLDGLKVALLATDGFEQAELKEPRQALDEAGADSEIVSPKPGKVRGWKSREWGEEIAVDRSLDGADPGHYDALVLPGGVINADALRMLPKAVAFVKAFIDARKPIAVICHGSWVLIEAGGVRAHRMTSWPSLKTDLENAGAKWVDEQVVVDGLLVSSRKPDDIPAFNRELITLFSHARARARPAA
;
A
#
# COMPACT_ATOMS: atom_id res chain seq x y z
N MET A 1 21.44 9.77 -12.31
CA MET A 1 20.98 9.44 -10.95
C MET A 1 21.19 7.95 -10.77
N ALA A 2 21.74 7.49 -9.63
CA ALA A 2 21.88 6.07 -9.40
C ALA A 2 20.48 5.44 -9.38
N THR A 3 20.29 4.38 -10.16
CA THR A 3 19.04 3.60 -10.18
C THR A 3 18.88 2.98 -8.79
N VAL A 4 17.79 3.30 -8.09
CA VAL A 4 17.48 2.70 -6.80
C VAL A 4 17.18 1.23 -7.05
N ASN A 5 17.91 0.34 -6.36
CA ASN A 5 17.80 -1.11 -6.53
C ASN A 5 17.11 -1.72 -5.31
N LEU A 6 16.04 -2.49 -5.54
CA LEU A 6 15.24 -3.20 -4.53
C LEU A 6 15.45 -4.73 -4.57
N ASP A 7 16.52 -5.23 -5.23
CA ASP A 7 16.77 -6.68 -5.34
C ASP A 7 16.67 -7.41 -4.00
N GLY A 8 15.84 -8.43 -3.95
CA GLY A 8 15.61 -9.27 -2.78
C GLY A 8 14.70 -8.65 -1.72
N LEU A 9 14.11 -7.47 -1.98
CA LEU A 9 13.07 -6.91 -1.12
C LEU A 9 11.73 -7.57 -1.46
N LYS A 10 11.02 -8.07 -0.46
CA LYS A 10 9.70 -8.68 -0.64
C LYS A 10 8.60 -7.69 -0.26
N VAL A 11 7.69 -7.43 -1.20
CA VAL A 11 6.63 -6.45 -1.03
C VAL A 11 5.25 -7.10 -1.17
N ALA A 12 4.40 -6.96 -0.16
CA ALA A 12 3.00 -7.32 -0.25
C ALA A 12 2.17 -6.15 -0.82
N LEU A 13 1.29 -6.45 -1.78
CA LEU A 13 0.23 -5.54 -2.22
C LEU A 13 -1.11 -6.14 -1.79
N LEU A 14 -1.74 -5.58 -0.76
CA LEU A 14 -2.99 -6.11 -0.22
C LEU A 14 -4.18 -5.56 -0.99
N ALA A 15 -4.92 -6.42 -1.68
CA ALA A 15 -6.05 -6.03 -2.50
C ALA A 15 -7.14 -7.09 -2.56
N THR A 16 -8.39 -6.65 -2.82
CA THR A 16 -9.54 -7.49 -3.17
C THR A 16 -10.28 -6.86 -4.35
N ASP A 17 -11.42 -7.41 -4.78
CA ASP A 17 -12.20 -6.86 -5.89
C ASP A 17 -12.52 -5.37 -5.68
N GLY A 18 -12.56 -4.62 -6.77
CA GLY A 18 -12.87 -3.19 -6.77
C GLY A 18 -11.72 -2.27 -6.38
N PHE A 19 -10.48 -2.77 -6.39
CA PHE A 19 -9.29 -1.90 -6.29
C PHE A 19 -9.20 -0.98 -7.52
N GLU A 20 -8.75 0.25 -7.36
CA GLU A 20 -8.47 1.12 -8.50
C GLU A 20 -7.31 0.52 -9.31
N GLN A 21 -7.59 0.19 -10.57
CA GLN A 21 -6.70 -0.63 -11.41
C GLN A 21 -5.30 -0.04 -11.55
N ALA A 22 -5.20 1.27 -11.77
CA ALA A 22 -3.92 1.94 -11.91
C ALA A 22 -3.12 1.90 -10.61
N GLU A 23 -3.79 2.06 -9.47
CA GLU A 23 -3.17 2.14 -8.14
C GLU A 23 -2.60 0.80 -7.62
N LEU A 24 -2.95 -0.30 -8.24
CA LEU A 24 -2.32 -1.60 -8.01
C LEU A 24 -1.26 -1.91 -9.06
N LYS A 25 -1.62 -1.77 -10.36
CA LYS A 25 -0.77 -2.21 -11.46
C LYS A 25 0.50 -1.39 -11.61
N GLU A 26 0.38 -0.05 -11.58
CA GLU A 26 1.53 0.82 -11.84
C GLU A 26 2.55 0.81 -10.69
N PRO A 27 2.15 0.83 -9.38
CA PRO A 27 3.11 0.62 -8.30
C PRO A 27 3.75 -0.76 -8.32
N ARG A 28 3.00 -1.84 -8.63
CA ARG A 28 3.57 -3.18 -8.79
C ARG A 28 4.63 -3.18 -9.88
N GLN A 29 4.31 -2.67 -11.06
CA GLN A 29 5.25 -2.59 -12.17
C GLN A 29 6.51 -1.82 -11.78
N ALA A 30 6.38 -0.67 -11.12
CA ALA A 30 7.52 0.14 -10.69
C ALA A 30 8.41 -0.59 -9.67
N LEU A 31 7.80 -1.38 -8.76
CA LEU A 31 8.53 -2.23 -7.81
C LEU A 31 9.29 -3.34 -8.53
N ASP A 32 8.63 -4.05 -9.45
CA ASP A 32 9.22 -5.15 -10.22
C ASP A 32 10.39 -4.63 -11.10
N GLU A 33 10.22 -3.47 -11.77
CA GLU A 33 11.27 -2.79 -12.54
C GLU A 33 12.46 -2.36 -11.67
N ALA A 34 12.22 -2.05 -10.40
CA ALA A 34 13.27 -1.75 -9.43
C ALA A 34 13.93 -3.00 -8.82
N GLY A 35 13.47 -4.22 -9.16
CA GLY A 35 14.03 -5.48 -8.72
C GLY A 35 13.41 -6.07 -7.44
N ALA A 36 12.29 -5.52 -6.94
CA ALA A 36 11.58 -6.11 -5.82
C ALA A 36 10.83 -7.39 -6.22
N ASP A 37 10.65 -8.28 -5.26
CA ASP A 37 9.77 -9.46 -5.37
C ASP A 37 8.39 -9.05 -4.82
N SER A 38 7.44 -8.74 -5.71
CA SER A 38 6.14 -8.22 -5.34
C SER A 38 5.05 -9.30 -5.44
N GLU A 39 4.24 -9.45 -4.40
CA GLU A 39 3.11 -10.38 -4.35
C GLU A 39 1.78 -9.66 -4.09
N ILE A 40 0.76 -9.97 -4.90
CA ILE A 40 -0.62 -9.59 -4.59
C ILE A 40 -1.17 -10.57 -3.56
N VAL A 41 -1.44 -10.04 -2.36
CA VAL A 41 -2.07 -10.75 -1.25
C VAL A 41 -3.57 -10.42 -1.22
N SER A 42 -4.42 -11.44 -1.16
CA SER A 42 -5.88 -11.23 -1.18
C SER A 42 -6.62 -12.20 -0.28
N PRO A 43 -7.72 -11.75 0.38
CA PRO A 43 -8.66 -12.66 1.03
C PRO A 43 -9.43 -13.52 0.01
N LYS A 44 -9.52 -13.10 -1.24
CA LYS A 44 -10.17 -13.83 -2.33
C LYS A 44 -9.12 -14.68 -3.06
N PRO A 45 -9.33 -15.99 -3.21
CA PRO A 45 -8.43 -16.85 -3.97
C PRO A 45 -8.56 -16.63 -5.48
N GLY A 46 -7.52 -17.01 -6.22
CA GLY A 46 -7.50 -17.09 -7.66
C GLY A 46 -7.29 -15.75 -8.35
N LYS A 47 -8.31 -14.92 -8.47
CA LYS A 47 -8.22 -13.62 -9.15
C LYS A 47 -9.02 -12.55 -8.43
N VAL A 48 -8.54 -11.31 -8.52
CA VAL A 48 -9.24 -10.10 -8.11
C VAL A 48 -9.51 -9.20 -9.32
N ARG A 49 -10.64 -8.51 -9.32
CA ARG A 49 -11.05 -7.66 -10.44
C ARG A 49 -10.90 -6.19 -10.08
N GLY A 50 -10.21 -5.45 -10.93
CA GLY A 50 -10.00 -4.02 -10.79
C GLY A 50 -11.26 -3.20 -11.07
N TRP A 51 -11.28 -1.97 -10.57
CA TRP A 51 -12.20 -0.92 -10.95
C TRP A 51 -11.44 0.10 -11.78
N LYS A 52 -11.97 0.51 -12.92
CA LYS A 52 -11.34 1.46 -13.84
C LYS A 52 -12.27 2.63 -14.06
N SER A 53 -12.05 3.70 -13.33
CA SER A 53 -12.85 4.92 -13.40
C SER A 53 -14.33 4.72 -13.09
N ARG A 54 -15.12 4.10 -13.97
CA ARG A 54 -16.58 3.95 -13.85
C ARG A 54 -17.10 2.55 -14.17
N GLU A 55 -16.21 1.62 -14.44
CA GLU A 55 -16.56 0.26 -14.85
C GLU A 55 -15.59 -0.78 -14.27
N TRP A 56 -15.98 -2.03 -14.33
CA TRP A 56 -15.10 -3.12 -13.96
C TRP A 56 -13.96 -3.25 -14.97
N GLY A 57 -12.74 -3.28 -14.43
CA GLY A 57 -11.52 -3.45 -15.19
C GLY A 57 -11.09 -4.91 -15.36
N GLU A 58 -9.78 -5.11 -15.44
CA GLU A 58 -9.13 -6.39 -15.65
C GLU A 58 -9.19 -7.30 -14.42
N GLU A 59 -9.14 -8.60 -14.65
CA GLU A 59 -8.84 -9.59 -13.62
C GLU A 59 -7.34 -9.79 -13.50
N ILE A 60 -6.83 -9.76 -12.28
CA ILE A 60 -5.42 -9.97 -11.97
C ILE A 60 -5.28 -11.19 -11.05
N ALA A 61 -4.31 -12.05 -11.33
CA ALA A 61 -4.05 -13.22 -10.50
C ALA A 61 -3.61 -12.81 -9.08
N VAL A 62 -4.11 -13.53 -8.09
CA VAL A 62 -3.65 -13.44 -6.70
C VAL A 62 -2.44 -14.34 -6.54
N ASP A 63 -1.33 -13.77 -6.08
CA ASP A 63 -0.08 -14.51 -5.87
C ASP A 63 -0.14 -15.29 -4.55
N ARG A 64 -0.77 -14.72 -3.52
CA ARG A 64 -0.86 -15.33 -2.19
C ARG A 64 -2.22 -15.12 -1.55
N SER A 65 -2.82 -16.20 -1.04
CA SER A 65 -3.99 -16.07 -0.18
C SER A 65 -3.62 -15.39 1.14
N LEU A 66 -4.45 -14.45 1.60
CA LEU A 66 -4.28 -13.81 2.90
C LEU A 66 -4.24 -14.82 4.07
N ASP A 67 -4.91 -15.97 3.91
CA ASP A 67 -4.90 -17.04 4.90
C ASP A 67 -3.54 -17.72 5.03
N GLY A 68 -2.78 -17.78 3.95
CA GLY A 68 -1.44 -18.35 3.92
C GLY A 68 -0.31 -17.31 3.91
N ALA A 69 -0.61 -16.03 3.97
CA ALA A 69 0.38 -14.96 3.96
C ALA A 69 0.88 -14.67 5.39
N ASP A 70 2.16 -14.87 5.62
CA ASP A 70 2.82 -14.44 6.85
C ASP A 70 3.40 -13.03 6.64
N PRO A 71 2.91 -11.99 7.38
CA PRO A 71 3.44 -10.64 7.26
C PRO A 71 4.94 -10.55 7.65
N GLY A 72 5.46 -11.54 8.37
CA GLY A 72 6.87 -11.65 8.71
C GLY A 72 7.78 -11.84 7.49
N HIS A 73 7.26 -12.44 6.42
CA HIS A 73 8.00 -12.71 5.19
C HIS A 73 8.12 -11.53 4.23
N TYR A 74 7.42 -10.44 4.48
CA TYR A 74 7.48 -9.23 3.65
C TYR A 74 8.25 -8.12 4.36
N ASP A 75 8.94 -7.31 3.58
CA ASP A 75 9.72 -6.17 4.06
C ASP A 75 8.93 -4.87 4.02
N ALA A 76 7.94 -4.77 3.13
CA ALA A 76 7.13 -3.59 2.90
C ALA A 76 5.70 -3.94 2.47
N LEU A 77 4.78 -2.98 2.61
CA LEU A 77 3.37 -3.12 2.26
C LEU A 77 2.91 -1.98 1.36
N VAL A 78 2.12 -2.32 0.32
CA VAL A 78 1.36 -1.36 -0.49
C VAL A 78 -0.13 -1.57 -0.30
N LEU A 79 -0.86 -0.48 -0.06
CA LEU A 79 -2.31 -0.45 0.07
C LEU A 79 -2.89 0.39 -1.08
N PRO A 80 -3.31 -0.22 -2.18
CA PRO A 80 -4.00 0.48 -3.26
C PRO A 80 -5.39 0.94 -2.80
N GLY A 81 -5.94 1.90 -3.50
CA GLY A 81 -7.29 2.40 -3.23
C GLY A 81 -8.37 1.62 -3.95
N GLY A 82 -9.38 2.37 -4.39
CA GLY A 82 -10.68 1.84 -4.78
C GLY A 82 -11.61 1.74 -3.58
N VAL A 83 -12.77 2.38 -3.68
CA VAL A 83 -13.76 2.44 -2.57
C VAL A 83 -14.19 1.03 -2.16
N ILE A 84 -14.55 0.18 -3.13
CA ILE A 84 -15.04 -1.19 -2.89
C ILE A 84 -13.96 -2.03 -2.21
N ASN A 85 -12.73 -1.98 -2.71
CA ASN A 85 -11.58 -2.68 -2.16
C ASN A 85 -11.31 -2.28 -0.70
N ALA A 86 -11.15 -0.99 -0.47
CA ALA A 86 -10.77 -0.49 0.84
C ALA A 86 -11.86 -0.71 1.90
N ASP A 87 -13.15 -0.54 1.52
CA ASP A 87 -14.26 -0.81 2.41
C ASP A 87 -14.39 -2.29 2.75
N ALA A 88 -14.24 -3.17 1.75
CA ALA A 88 -14.26 -4.61 1.99
C ALA A 88 -13.10 -5.06 2.91
N LEU A 89 -11.88 -4.58 2.66
CA LEU A 89 -10.71 -4.96 3.45
C LEU A 89 -10.77 -4.49 4.90
N ARG A 90 -11.25 -3.25 5.15
CA ARG A 90 -11.36 -2.72 6.52
C ARG A 90 -12.35 -3.51 7.39
N MET A 91 -13.33 -4.17 6.79
CA MET A 91 -14.31 -5.01 7.47
C MET A 91 -13.79 -6.42 7.80
N LEU A 92 -12.63 -6.82 7.28
CA LEU A 92 -12.04 -8.13 7.47
C LEU A 92 -10.99 -8.09 8.59
N PRO A 93 -11.26 -8.66 9.79
CA PRO A 93 -10.30 -8.63 10.89
C PRO A 93 -8.91 -9.16 10.52
N LYS A 94 -8.85 -10.15 9.63
CA LYS A 94 -7.59 -10.73 9.16
C LYS A 94 -6.78 -9.78 8.28
N ALA A 95 -7.45 -9.00 7.41
CA ALA A 95 -6.79 -7.98 6.60
C ALA A 95 -6.25 -6.84 7.48
N VAL A 96 -7.06 -6.40 8.45
CA VAL A 96 -6.66 -5.39 9.43
C VAL A 96 -5.47 -5.87 10.27
N ALA A 97 -5.50 -7.12 10.75
CA ALA A 97 -4.39 -7.72 11.50
C ALA A 97 -3.11 -7.85 10.66
N PHE A 98 -3.24 -8.19 9.37
CA PHE A 98 -2.11 -8.24 8.44
C PHE A 98 -1.45 -6.86 8.31
N VAL A 99 -2.21 -5.80 8.08
CA VAL A 99 -1.69 -4.42 8.03
C VAL A 99 -1.07 -4.01 9.36
N LYS A 100 -1.75 -4.31 10.48
CA LYS A 100 -1.26 -4.00 11.83
C LYS A 100 0.10 -4.62 12.11
N ALA A 101 0.37 -5.83 11.60
CA ALA A 101 1.67 -6.48 11.78
C ALA A 101 2.83 -5.68 11.15
N PHE A 102 2.61 -4.99 10.02
CA PHE A 102 3.64 -4.10 9.44
C PHE A 102 3.88 -2.86 10.31
N ILE A 103 2.81 -2.29 10.88
CA ILE A 103 2.91 -1.14 11.79
C ILE A 103 3.71 -1.53 13.03
N ASP A 104 3.34 -2.64 13.69
CA ASP A 104 3.97 -3.14 14.91
C ASP A 104 5.45 -3.50 14.68
N ALA A 105 5.76 -4.09 13.52
CA ALA A 105 7.12 -4.43 13.11
C ALA A 105 7.93 -3.24 12.57
N ARG A 106 7.33 -2.03 12.50
CA ARG A 106 7.95 -0.82 11.95
C ARG A 106 8.48 -1.02 10.53
N LYS A 107 7.72 -1.72 9.70
CA LYS A 107 7.99 -1.90 8.27
C LYS A 107 7.37 -0.74 7.48
N PRO A 108 7.98 -0.33 6.36
CA PRO A 108 7.46 0.76 5.54
C PRO A 108 6.13 0.38 4.87
N ILE A 109 5.24 1.36 4.80
CA ILE A 109 3.92 1.25 4.19
C ILE A 109 3.74 2.36 3.16
N ALA A 110 3.26 1.99 1.97
CA ALA A 110 2.81 2.90 0.94
C ALA A 110 1.29 2.78 0.77
N VAL A 111 0.57 3.89 0.85
CA VAL A 111 -0.89 3.92 0.77
C VAL A 111 -1.35 5.00 -0.20
N ILE A 112 -2.34 4.68 -1.03
CA ILE A 112 -2.90 5.66 -1.98
C ILE A 112 -4.43 5.67 -1.91
N CYS A 113 -5.02 6.87 -2.10
CA CYS A 113 -6.44 7.06 -2.30
C CYS A 113 -7.28 6.56 -1.09
N HIS A 114 -8.23 5.66 -1.32
CA HIS A 114 -9.08 5.05 -0.29
C HIS A 114 -8.39 3.94 0.51
N GLY A 115 -7.21 3.47 0.11
CA GLY A 115 -6.43 2.48 0.86
C GLY A 115 -6.20 2.90 2.33
N SER A 116 -6.21 4.20 2.60
CA SER A 116 -6.09 4.77 3.94
C SER A 116 -7.17 4.31 4.93
N TRP A 117 -8.35 3.88 4.48
CA TRP A 117 -9.36 3.33 5.38
C TRP A 117 -8.89 2.06 6.10
N VAL A 118 -8.18 1.19 5.40
CA VAL A 118 -7.62 -0.03 6.02
C VAL A 118 -6.55 0.34 7.05
N LEU A 119 -5.74 1.36 6.75
CA LEU A 119 -4.71 1.85 7.65
C LEU A 119 -5.30 2.52 8.90
N ILE A 120 -6.46 3.22 8.77
CA ILE A 120 -7.22 3.75 9.92
C ILE A 120 -7.63 2.62 10.86
N GLU A 121 -8.27 1.56 10.34
CA GLU A 121 -8.71 0.41 11.14
C GLU A 121 -7.54 -0.29 11.84
N ALA A 122 -6.38 -0.36 11.19
CA ALA A 122 -5.17 -0.93 11.78
C ALA A 122 -4.47 -0.01 12.80
N GLY A 123 -4.94 1.23 12.98
CA GLY A 123 -4.35 2.20 13.92
C GLY A 123 -3.08 2.88 13.44
N GLY A 124 -2.79 2.84 12.14
CA GLY A 124 -1.53 3.29 11.55
C GLY A 124 -1.47 4.75 11.12
N VAL A 125 -2.51 5.57 11.42
CA VAL A 125 -2.55 6.96 10.93
C VAL A 125 -2.31 8.02 12.01
N ARG A 126 -2.44 7.65 13.28
CA ARG A 126 -2.36 8.62 14.40
C ARG A 126 -1.02 9.34 14.43
N ALA A 127 -1.10 10.67 14.52
CA ALA A 127 0.01 11.63 14.54
C ALA A 127 0.80 11.76 13.23
N HIS A 128 0.53 10.93 12.21
CA HIS A 128 1.16 11.07 10.91
C HIS A 128 0.64 12.27 10.12
N ARG A 129 1.55 12.99 9.47
CA ARG A 129 1.22 13.90 8.39
C ARG A 129 1.03 13.08 7.14
N MET A 130 -0.15 13.15 6.51
CA MET A 130 -0.46 12.32 5.36
C MET A 130 -1.50 12.95 4.43
N THR A 131 -1.62 12.40 3.25
CA THR A 131 -2.64 12.73 2.26
C THR A 131 -3.44 11.49 1.87
N SER A 132 -4.56 11.69 1.18
CA SER A 132 -5.45 10.63 0.70
C SER A 132 -6.37 11.16 -0.39
N TRP A 133 -7.25 10.32 -0.92
CA TRP A 133 -8.41 10.84 -1.63
C TRP A 133 -9.16 11.86 -0.77
N PRO A 134 -9.54 13.04 -1.32
CA PRO A 134 -10.00 14.17 -0.49
C PRO A 134 -11.20 13.89 0.40
N SER A 135 -12.10 12.98 0.01
CA SER A 135 -13.27 12.65 0.82
C SER A 135 -12.93 11.99 2.17
N LEU A 136 -11.72 11.45 2.33
CA LEU A 136 -11.26 10.82 3.57
C LEU A 136 -10.67 11.81 4.58
N LYS A 137 -10.61 13.11 4.26
CA LYS A 137 -10.03 14.12 5.15
C LYS A 137 -10.58 14.03 6.57
N THR A 138 -11.90 14.08 6.71
CA THR A 138 -12.57 14.04 8.02
C THR A 138 -12.30 12.74 8.76
N ASP A 139 -12.31 11.60 8.05
CA ASP A 139 -12.05 10.29 8.65
C ASP A 139 -10.62 10.22 9.22
N LEU A 140 -9.64 10.70 8.46
CA LEU A 140 -8.24 10.72 8.87
C LEU A 140 -7.97 11.69 10.01
N GLU A 141 -8.55 12.89 9.98
CA GLU A 141 -8.46 13.86 11.07
C GLU A 141 -9.08 13.30 12.37
N ASN A 142 -10.25 12.67 12.29
CA ASN A 142 -10.90 12.00 13.42
C ASN A 142 -10.08 10.84 13.97
N ALA A 143 -9.35 10.13 13.11
CA ALA A 143 -8.41 9.08 13.50
C ALA A 143 -7.09 9.61 14.08
N GLY A 144 -6.89 10.94 14.07
CA GLY A 144 -5.74 11.61 14.66
C GLY A 144 -4.58 11.87 13.70
N ALA A 145 -4.79 11.77 12.39
CA ALA A 145 -3.82 12.16 11.38
C ALA A 145 -3.80 13.70 11.18
N LYS A 146 -2.69 14.21 10.66
CA LYS A 146 -2.55 15.59 10.16
C LYS A 146 -2.71 15.57 8.65
N TRP A 147 -3.94 15.67 8.19
CA TRP A 147 -4.25 15.59 6.76
C TRP A 147 -3.81 16.85 6.02
N VAL A 148 -3.25 16.68 4.83
CA VAL A 148 -2.87 17.74 3.90
C VAL A 148 -3.26 17.36 2.48
N ASP A 149 -3.60 18.35 1.65
CA ASP A 149 -3.87 18.14 0.22
C ASP A 149 -2.58 18.29 -0.60
N GLU A 150 -1.77 17.26 -0.62
CA GLU A 150 -0.52 17.22 -1.38
C GLU A 150 -0.47 15.96 -2.25
N GLN A 151 0.21 16.05 -3.37
CA GLN A 151 0.35 14.96 -4.34
C GLN A 151 0.92 13.68 -3.71
N VAL A 152 1.93 13.84 -2.87
CA VAL A 152 2.58 12.78 -2.12
C VAL A 152 3.13 13.31 -0.81
N VAL A 153 3.01 12.55 0.25
CA VAL A 153 3.56 12.88 1.57
C VAL A 153 4.34 11.69 2.08
N VAL A 154 5.58 11.93 2.53
CA VAL A 154 6.40 10.96 3.26
C VAL A 154 6.53 11.42 4.70
N ASP A 155 6.17 10.56 5.64
CA ASP A 155 6.30 10.79 7.07
C ASP A 155 6.81 9.53 7.78
N GLY A 156 8.10 9.52 8.11
CA GLY A 156 8.76 8.37 8.71
C GLY A 156 8.78 7.15 7.81
N LEU A 157 8.02 6.12 8.14
CA LEU A 157 7.90 4.87 7.37
C LEU A 157 6.61 4.80 6.55
N LEU A 158 5.91 5.90 6.43
CA LEU A 158 4.67 6.00 5.67
C LEU A 158 4.85 6.92 4.47
N VAL A 159 4.49 6.45 3.27
CA VAL A 159 4.25 7.29 2.10
C VAL A 159 2.78 7.22 1.72
N SER A 160 2.16 8.37 1.50
CA SER A 160 0.75 8.49 1.14
C SER A 160 0.54 9.35 -0.10
N SER A 161 -0.50 9.04 -0.88
CA SER A 161 -0.87 9.77 -2.10
C SER A 161 -2.38 9.80 -2.29
N ARG A 162 -2.88 10.61 -3.27
CA ARG A 162 -4.31 10.94 -3.35
C ARG A 162 -5.07 10.11 -4.37
N LYS A 163 -4.54 9.94 -5.57
CA LYS A 163 -5.30 9.51 -6.75
C LYS A 163 -4.39 9.02 -7.88
N PRO A 164 -4.95 8.39 -8.94
CA PRO A 164 -4.16 7.89 -10.07
C PRO A 164 -3.22 8.91 -10.72
N ASP A 165 -3.63 10.17 -10.87
CA ASP A 165 -2.77 11.21 -11.46
C ASP A 165 -1.46 11.45 -10.68
N ASP A 166 -1.45 11.08 -9.40
CA ASP A 166 -0.31 11.27 -8.51
C ASP A 166 0.65 10.05 -8.48
N ILE A 167 0.33 8.95 -9.16
CA ILE A 167 1.11 7.70 -9.15
C ILE A 167 2.57 7.91 -9.54
N PRO A 168 2.94 8.75 -10.52
CA PRO A 168 4.36 8.95 -10.82
C PRO A 168 5.17 9.51 -9.64
N ALA A 169 4.59 10.40 -8.84
CA ALA A 169 5.23 10.91 -7.63
C ALA A 169 5.21 9.85 -6.51
N PHE A 170 4.08 9.18 -6.33
CA PHE A 170 3.93 8.10 -5.36
C PHE A 170 4.96 6.99 -5.58
N ASN A 171 5.13 6.51 -6.82
CA ASN A 171 6.08 5.45 -7.16
C ASN A 171 7.54 5.86 -6.86
N ARG A 172 7.92 7.10 -7.14
CA ARG A 172 9.27 7.58 -6.79
C ARG A 172 9.53 7.53 -5.29
N GLU A 173 8.57 8.02 -4.50
CA GLU A 173 8.73 8.11 -3.05
C GLU A 173 8.64 6.72 -2.38
N LEU A 174 7.76 5.81 -2.84
CA LEU A 174 7.68 4.46 -2.30
C LEU A 174 8.96 3.67 -2.57
N ILE A 175 9.52 3.74 -3.80
CA ILE A 175 10.78 3.08 -4.13
C ILE A 175 11.92 3.63 -3.25
N THR A 176 11.99 4.94 -3.08
CA THR A 176 12.97 5.59 -2.22
C THR A 176 12.83 5.14 -0.77
N LEU A 177 11.62 5.16 -0.22
CA LEU A 177 11.33 4.74 1.16
C LEU A 177 11.70 3.27 1.37
N PHE A 178 11.31 2.39 0.45
CA PHE A 178 11.57 0.96 0.57
C PHE A 178 13.05 0.61 0.46
N SER A 179 13.82 1.35 -0.35
CA SER A 179 15.27 1.17 -0.44
C SER A 179 15.99 1.47 0.88
N HIS A 180 15.53 2.49 1.61
CA HIS A 180 16.08 2.83 2.92
C HIS A 180 15.76 1.76 3.98
N ALA A 181 14.61 1.11 3.91
CA ALA A 181 14.26 0.01 4.81
C ALA A 181 15.16 -1.20 4.59
N ARG A 182 15.48 -1.53 3.32
CA ARG A 182 16.44 -2.58 2.98
C ARG A 182 17.81 -2.33 3.59
N ALA A 183 18.31 -1.10 3.53
CA ALA A 183 19.61 -0.73 4.09
C ALA A 183 19.68 -0.95 5.61
N ARG A 184 18.54 -0.81 6.31
CA ARG A 184 18.45 -1.03 7.77
C ARG A 184 18.33 -2.50 8.16
N ALA A 185 17.75 -3.34 7.29
CA ALA A 185 17.55 -4.77 7.54
C ALA A 185 18.82 -5.61 7.28
N ARG A 186 19.81 -5.08 6.55
CA ARG A 186 21.12 -5.72 6.31
C ARG A 186 22.13 -5.12 7.29
N PRO A 187 22.60 -5.87 8.32
CA PRO A 187 23.73 -5.40 9.12
C PRO A 187 24.94 -5.23 8.19
N ALA A 188 25.70 -4.17 8.42
CA ALA A 188 26.97 -3.94 7.73
C ALA A 188 27.85 -5.20 7.89
N ALA A 189 28.27 -5.77 6.76
CA ALA A 189 29.22 -6.89 6.71
C ALA A 189 30.60 -6.45 7.16
#